data_e6faae704919037c99cd28d390b5ad2f
#
_entry.id   e6faae704919037c99cd28d390b5ad2f
#
_cell.length_a   1.000
_cell.length_b   1.000
_cell.length_c   1.000
_cell.angle_alpha   90.00
_cell.angle_beta   90.00
_cell.angle_gamma   90.00
#
_symmetry.space_group_name_H-M   'P 1'
#
loop_
_entity.id
_entity.type
_entity.pdbx_description
1 polymer ?
#
loop_
_entity_poly.entity_id
_entity_poly.type
_entity_poly.pdbx_seq_one_letter_code
_entity_poly.pdbx_strand_id
1 'polypeptide(L)'
;MQRLAFFTLQNTHQDGINLLSRYDEIERILRRHLPPSTVDLFARPDINADATRVEWYTELQGQPHLLGSSQADQQQLAQVQPFIQQCLKVIRHLNQDLTAKGQLTPEQCTLLTQFVEGAEHNTIQVYMVNKTPVITGWGLGERKPEPVPVAPAPSKPTRWYWWLLPLLLFLLGVLLWWFFWRTPVVETVKAQPKPEPPPETQPIKEAPPVELPKVEPPKVEPPKVEAAKVEAAPEKVCRQKIIPAQAPQMVIIFNNASGMRYTIKEGIKKIDDFDRRLEREAVPRKEIDYMYRKPNRSTASKVAVNNILASIDPHIDIGLVELKSCLTKKTKASAAVAHGVFSAQQRESLKQKINQMKVRENQVPGTPIYEGLEKALTMVDGIERDALILLITEGNGDCTFRDPCQLIQQEIQRRPKLKVNIVSINSPWNATDCLASLSGGQIFNSEVKSELQLTELINQAVKSVQTEEICE
;
A
#
# COMPACT_ATOMS: atom_id res chain seq x y z
N MET A 1 24.80 -21.09 6.05
CA MET A 1 24.65 -20.14 7.18
C MET A 1 25.89 -19.28 7.33
N GLN A 2 25.75 -17.98 7.60
CA GLN A 2 26.86 -17.08 7.90
C GLN A 2 26.64 -16.44 9.27
N ARG A 3 27.74 -16.23 10.02
CA ARG A 3 27.69 -15.62 11.35
C ARG A 3 27.60 -14.08 11.20
N LEU A 4 26.67 -13.48 11.96
CA LEU A 4 26.46 -12.04 12.02
C LEU A 4 27.14 -11.41 13.25
N ALA A 5 26.94 -12.00 14.41
CA ALA A 5 27.37 -11.44 15.71
C ALA A 5 27.65 -12.53 16.72
N PHE A 6 28.26 -12.15 17.83
CA PHE A 6 28.30 -12.95 19.06
C PHE A 6 28.09 -12.04 20.28
N PHE A 7 27.50 -12.58 21.34
CA PHE A 7 27.25 -11.92 22.61
C PHE A 7 27.66 -12.81 23.76
N THR A 8 28.15 -12.21 24.85
CA THR A 8 28.41 -12.91 26.11
C THR A 8 27.12 -12.99 26.93
N LEU A 9 26.85 -14.15 27.53
CA LEU A 9 25.64 -14.41 28.30
C LEU A 9 25.80 -14.20 29.82
N GLN A 10 26.95 -13.65 30.26
CA GLN A 10 27.30 -13.55 31.69
C GLN A 10 26.28 -12.75 32.54
N ASN A 11 25.50 -11.86 31.93
CA ASN A 11 24.48 -11.06 32.62
C ASN A 11 23.07 -11.31 32.07
N THR A 12 22.87 -12.41 31.32
CA THR A 12 21.57 -12.71 30.74
C THR A 12 20.72 -13.50 31.74
N HIS A 13 19.47 -13.10 31.92
CA HIS A 13 18.53 -13.85 32.76
C HIS A 13 18.28 -15.26 32.20
N GLN A 14 18.05 -16.24 33.09
CA GLN A 14 17.81 -17.63 32.71
C GLN A 14 16.64 -17.76 31.72
N ASP A 15 15.62 -16.89 31.81
CA ASP A 15 14.50 -16.86 30.89
C ASP A 15 14.92 -16.55 29.44
N GLY A 16 15.90 -15.65 29.26
CA GLY A 16 16.47 -15.34 27.96
C GLY A 16 17.21 -16.55 27.36
N ILE A 17 18.02 -17.24 28.17
CA ILE A 17 18.74 -18.46 27.74
C ILE A 17 17.74 -19.55 27.34
N ASN A 18 16.68 -19.73 28.13
CA ASN A 18 15.61 -20.70 27.84
C ASN A 18 14.87 -20.35 26.54
N LEU A 19 14.60 -19.03 26.29
CA LEU A 19 13.98 -18.57 25.07
C LEU A 19 14.85 -18.86 23.84
N LEU A 20 16.14 -18.56 23.92
CA LEU A 20 17.10 -18.81 22.84
C LEU A 20 17.24 -20.29 22.53
N SER A 21 17.31 -21.17 23.57
CA SER A 21 17.42 -22.62 23.39
C SER A 21 16.21 -23.27 22.71
N ARG A 22 15.05 -22.60 22.75
CA ARG A 22 13.81 -23.05 22.13
C ARG A 22 13.54 -22.42 20.77
N TYR A 23 14.52 -21.77 20.17
CA TYR A 23 14.33 -21.09 18.88
C TYR A 23 13.85 -22.03 17.77
N ASP A 24 14.32 -23.28 17.72
CA ASP A 24 13.88 -24.26 16.72
C ASP A 24 12.37 -24.56 16.81
N GLU A 25 11.79 -24.48 17.98
CA GLU A 25 10.34 -24.62 18.18
C GLU A 25 9.62 -23.37 17.68
N ILE A 26 10.13 -22.19 18.01
CA ILE A 26 9.60 -20.89 17.53
C ILE A 26 9.65 -20.86 15.99
N GLU A 27 10.80 -21.13 15.42
CA GLU A 27 11.01 -21.12 13.98
C GLU A 27 10.05 -22.07 13.26
N ARG A 28 9.85 -23.29 13.79
CA ARG A 28 8.92 -24.27 13.22
C ARG A 28 7.48 -23.76 13.22
N ILE A 29 7.04 -23.09 14.29
CA ILE A 29 5.71 -22.48 14.36
C ILE A 29 5.61 -21.35 13.36
N LEU A 30 6.60 -20.44 13.32
CA LEU A 30 6.59 -19.30 12.42
C LEU A 30 6.64 -19.73 10.95
N ARG A 31 7.55 -20.64 10.55
CA ARG A 31 7.67 -21.11 9.16
C ARG A 31 6.41 -21.84 8.67
N ARG A 32 5.61 -22.40 9.57
CA ARG A 32 4.36 -23.07 9.21
C ARG A 32 3.24 -22.09 8.86
N HIS A 33 3.28 -20.87 9.39
CA HIS A 33 2.17 -19.93 9.34
C HIS A 33 2.53 -18.57 8.76
N LEU A 34 3.81 -18.24 8.65
CA LEU A 34 4.30 -16.94 8.18
C LEU A 34 5.26 -17.09 7.00
N PRO A 35 5.37 -16.04 6.17
CA PRO A 35 6.29 -16.03 5.04
C PRO A 35 7.75 -16.10 5.50
N PRO A 36 8.65 -16.70 4.68
CA PRO A 36 10.09 -16.76 4.96
C PRO A 36 10.68 -15.39 5.32
N SER A 37 10.28 -14.32 4.63
CA SER A 37 10.76 -12.96 4.90
C SER A 37 10.50 -12.47 6.34
N THR A 38 9.45 -12.95 7.00
CA THR A 38 9.16 -12.63 8.40
C THR A 38 10.02 -13.47 9.34
N VAL A 39 10.29 -14.73 8.98
CA VAL A 39 11.12 -15.64 9.80
C VAL A 39 12.59 -15.31 9.67
N ASP A 40 13.05 -15.02 8.44
CA ASP A 40 14.44 -14.69 8.13
C ASP A 40 14.86 -13.32 8.68
N LEU A 41 13.93 -12.51 9.17
CA LEU A 41 14.20 -11.30 9.96
C LEU A 41 14.96 -11.64 11.25
N PHE A 42 14.77 -12.82 11.83
CA PHE A 42 15.36 -13.21 13.11
C PHE A 42 16.58 -14.09 12.87
N ALA A 43 17.74 -13.61 13.29
CA ALA A 43 18.95 -14.43 13.27
C ALA A 43 18.77 -15.65 14.19
N ARG A 44 19.29 -16.79 13.76
CA ARG A 44 19.30 -18.04 14.53
C ARG A 44 20.35 -17.98 15.61
N PRO A 45 20.01 -18.17 16.89
CA PRO A 45 20.99 -18.25 17.96
C PRO A 45 21.64 -19.65 18.01
N ASP A 46 22.93 -19.68 18.28
CA ASP A 46 23.69 -20.89 18.63
C ASP A 46 24.42 -20.64 19.95
N ILE A 47 24.00 -21.35 20.99
CA ILE A 47 24.55 -21.20 22.36
C ILE A 47 25.66 -22.23 22.52
N ASN A 48 26.84 -21.80 22.97
CA ASN A 48 27.94 -22.71 23.29
C ASN A 48 27.59 -23.65 24.46
N ALA A 49 28.31 -24.78 24.57
CA ALA A 49 28.02 -25.81 25.55
C ALA A 49 28.03 -25.31 27.01
N ASP A 50 28.82 -24.30 27.32
CA ASP A 50 28.94 -23.72 28.66
C ASP A 50 27.92 -22.61 28.93
N ALA A 51 27.02 -22.33 28.01
CA ALA A 51 26.04 -21.25 28.06
C ALA A 51 26.65 -19.87 28.42
N THR A 52 27.90 -19.61 28.03
CA THR A 52 28.62 -18.36 28.30
C THR A 52 28.53 -17.36 27.14
N ARG A 53 28.23 -17.90 25.92
CA ARG A 53 28.20 -17.12 24.69
C ARG A 53 27.13 -17.63 23.74
N VAL A 54 26.50 -16.69 23.01
CA VAL A 54 25.61 -16.98 21.89
C VAL A 54 26.18 -16.40 20.62
N GLU A 55 26.17 -17.15 19.54
CA GLU A 55 26.50 -16.74 18.19
C GLU A 55 25.22 -16.64 17.35
N TRP A 56 25.16 -15.65 16.48
CA TRP A 56 23.97 -15.38 15.67
C TRP A 56 24.24 -15.64 14.22
N TYR A 57 23.40 -16.43 13.57
CA TYR A 57 23.55 -16.87 12.20
C TYR A 57 22.34 -16.48 11.34
N THR A 58 22.57 -16.29 10.03
CA THR A 58 21.52 -16.15 9.03
C THR A 58 21.77 -17.10 7.84
N GLU A 59 20.69 -17.51 7.18
CA GLU A 59 20.76 -18.28 5.93
C GLU A 59 20.91 -17.36 4.72
N LEU A 60 20.61 -16.06 4.85
CA LEU A 60 20.76 -15.10 3.79
C LEU A 60 22.23 -15.02 3.34
N GLN A 61 22.43 -14.94 2.02
CA GLN A 61 23.74 -14.77 1.41
C GLN A 61 24.01 -13.29 1.19
N GLY A 62 25.26 -12.86 1.33
CA GLY A 62 25.71 -11.49 1.09
C GLY A 62 26.60 -10.97 2.19
N GLN A 63 27.09 -9.74 2.04
CA GLN A 63 27.93 -9.11 3.07
C GLN A 63 27.04 -8.47 4.13
N PRO A 64 27.12 -8.90 5.40
CA PRO A 64 26.37 -8.28 6.47
C PRO A 64 26.92 -6.89 6.78
N HIS A 65 26.03 -5.92 6.92
CA HIS A 65 26.36 -4.56 7.39
C HIS A 65 25.55 -4.26 8.65
N LEU A 66 26.24 -4.02 9.78
CA LEU A 66 25.59 -3.61 11.02
C LEU A 66 25.16 -2.14 10.92
N LEU A 67 23.88 -1.87 11.14
CA LEU A 67 23.37 -0.50 11.22
C LEU A 67 23.78 0.11 12.57
N GLY A 68 24.77 0.99 12.50
CA GLY A 68 25.39 1.62 13.67
C GLY A 68 24.89 3.05 13.93
N SER A 69 25.81 3.90 14.45
CA SER A 69 25.53 5.29 14.83
C SER A 69 25.77 6.30 13.70
N SER A 70 26.26 5.88 12.53
CA SER A 70 26.43 6.80 11.41
C SER A 70 25.10 7.40 10.96
N GLN A 71 25.11 8.63 10.44
CA GLN A 71 23.88 9.26 9.94
C GLN A 71 23.19 8.45 8.85
N ALA A 72 23.99 7.79 7.99
CA ALA A 72 23.45 6.92 6.93
C ALA A 72 22.78 5.67 7.52
N ASP A 73 23.40 5.02 8.52
CA ASP A 73 22.85 3.86 9.19
C ASP A 73 21.57 4.20 9.96
N GLN A 74 21.55 5.34 10.64
CA GLN A 74 20.33 5.79 11.34
C GLN A 74 19.18 6.07 10.39
N GLN A 75 19.44 6.65 9.21
CA GLN A 75 18.44 6.81 8.17
C GLN A 75 17.94 5.46 7.64
N GLN A 76 18.84 4.51 7.44
CA GLN A 76 18.47 3.17 6.98
C GLN A 76 17.72 2.39 8.06
N LEU A 77 18.14 2.50 9.34
CA LEU A 77 17.43 1.92 10.47
C LEU A 77 15.99 2.48 10.57
N ALA A 78 15.82 3.79 10.43
CA ALA A 78 14.51 4.42 10.42
C ALA A 78 13.62 3.92 9.24
N GLN A 79 14.23 3.56 8.12
CA GLN A 79 13.50 2.98 6.97
C GLN A 79 13.04 1.54 7.23
N VAL A 80 13.84 0.71 7.89
CA VAL A 80 13.50 -0.70 8.13
C VAL A 80 12.73 -0.93 9.43
N GLN A 81 12.76 0.03 10.36
CA GLN A 81 12.06 -0.06 11.63
C GLN A 81 10.55 -0.37 11.50
N PRO A 82 9.78 0.29 10.60
CA PRO A 82 8.37 -0.04 10.41
C PRO A 82 8.14 -1.48 9.95
N PHE A 83 9.02 -2.01 9.10
CA PHE A 83 8.95 -3.41 8.66
C PHE A 83 9.17 -4.36 9.83
N ILE A 84 10.19 -4.11 10.67
CA ILE A 84 10.46 -4.90 11.88
C ILE A 84 9.24 -4.88 12.80
N GLN A 85 8.67 -3.71 13.08
CA GLN A 85 7.47 -3.55 13.92
C GLN A 85 6.26 -4.27 13.32
N GLN A 86 6.09 -4.23 12.01
CA GLN A 86 5.02 -4.96 11.34
C GLN A 86 5.18 -6.47 11.48
N CYS A 87 6.39 -7.02 11.31
CA CYS A 87 6.67 -8.45 11.53
C CYS A 87 6.35 -8.87 12.97
N LEU A 88 6.77 -8.11 13.97
CA LEU A 88 6.46 -8.36 15.37
C LEU A 88 4.96 -8.33 15.65
N LYS A 89 4.24 -7.37 15.08
CA LYS A 89 2.79 -7.27 15.17
C LYS A 89 2.10 -8.50 14.56
N VAL A 90 2.57 -8.96 13.40
CA VAL A 90 2.04 -10.13 12.71
C VAL A 90 2.22 -11.39 13.59
N ILE A 91 3.41 -11.58 14.19
CA ILE A 91 3.67 -12.72 15.10
C ILE A 91 2.77 -12.66 16.34
N ARG A 92 2.57 -11.47 16.91
CA ARG A 92 1.65 -11.26 18.05
C ARG A 92 0.21 -11.64 17.70
N HIS A 93 -0.28 -11.25 16.54
CA HIS A 93 -1.61 -11.64 16.05
C HIS A 93 -1.70 -13.13 15.75
N LEU A 94 -0.67 -13.73 15.14
CA LEU A 94 -0.60 -15.15 14.91
C LEU A 94 -0.75 -15.93 16.24
N ASN A 95 -0.01 -15.53 17.28
CA ASN A 95 -0.11 -16.13 18.60
C ASN A 95 -1.54 -16.07 19.14
N GLN A 96 -2.20 -14.91 19.07
CA GLN A 96 -3.60 -14.74 19.50
C GLN A 96 -4.57 -15.63 18.71
N ASP A 97 -4.42 -15.68 17.39
CA ASP A 97 -5.31 -16.44 16.51
C ASP A 97 -5.15 -17.97 16.70
N LEU A 98 -3.91 -18.45 16.82
CA LEU A 98 -3.65 -19.87 17.03
C LEU A 98 -4.09 -20.33 18.43
N THR A 99 -3.92 -19.48 19.44
CA THR A 99 -4.42 -19.71 20.80
C THR A 99 -5.95 -19.78 20.82
N ALA A 100 -6.63 -18.84 20.16
CA ALA A 100 -8.08 -18.83 20.06
C ALA A 100 -8.66 -20.06 19.34
N LYS A 101 -7.87 -20.66 18.42
CA LYS A 101 -8.21 -21.88 17.69
C LYS A 101 -7.81 -23.17 18.43
N GLY A 102 -7.17 -23.08 19.59
CA GLY A 102 -6.66 -24.22 20.33
C GLY A 102 -5.53 -25.00 19.62
N GLN A 103 -4.79 -24.31 18.73
CA GLN A 103 -3.71 -24.91 17.93
C GLN A 103 -2.32 -24.77 18.57
N LEU A 104 -2.22 -24.00 19.65
CA LEU A 104 -1.02 -23.87 20.49
C LEU A 104 -1.28 -24.37 21.89
N THR A 105 -0.25 -24.97 22.46
CA THR A 105 -0.27 -25.24 23.90
C THR A 105 -0.08 -23.94 24.68
N PRO A 106 -0.50 -23.87 25.96
CA PRO A 106 -0.25 -22.68 26.80
C PRO A 106 1.23 -22.29 26.87
N GLU A 107 2.14 -23.28 26.88
CA GLU A 107 3.58 -23.06 26.86
C GLU A 107 4.07 -22.44 25.55
N GLN A 108 3.54 -22.86 24.41
CA GLN A 108 3.86 -22.29 23.10
C GLN A 108 3.33 -20.87 22.95
N CYS A 109 2.13 -20.60 23.49
CA CYS A 109 1.60 -19.25 23.53
C CYS A 109 2.50 -18.31 24.33
N THR A 110 2.94 -18.75 25.52
CA THR A 110 3.88 -17.99 26.37
C THR A 110 5.22 -17.79 25.67
N LEU A 111 5.75 -18.83 25.02
CA LEU A 111 7.01 -18.79 24.28
C LEU A 111 6.98 -17.76 23.15
N LEU A 112 5.93 -17.73 22.33
CA LEU A 112 5.78 -16.73 21.27
C LEU A 112 5.59 -15.31 21.83
N THR A 113 4.92 -15.16 22.97
CA THR A 113 4.80 -13.85 23.63
C THR A 113 6.18 -13.36 24.09
N GLN A 114 6.94 -14.19 24.78
CA GLN A 114 8.30 -13.87 25.22
C GLN A 114 9.25 -13.58 24.05
N PHE A 115 9.09 -14.28 22.93
CA PHE A 115 9.87 -14.06 21.73
C PHE A 115 9.63 -12.66 21.14
N VAL A 116 8.37 -12.25 20.99
CA VAL A 116 8.03 -10.90 20.50
C VAL A 116 8.51 -9.82 21.46
N GLU A 117 8.29 -10.00 22.76
CA GLU A 117 8.78 -9.07 23.79
C GLU A 117 10.32 -8.97 23.75
N GLY A 118 11.02 -10.10 23.66
CA GLY A 118 12.48 -10.16 23.59
C GLY A 118 13.04 -9.47 22.33
N ALA A 119 12.27 -9.45 21.26
CA ALA A 119 12.62 -8.77 20.01
C ALA A 119 12.31 -7.25 20.02
N GLU A 120 11.67 -6.72 21.04
CA GLU A 120 11.39 -5.27 21.22
C GLU A 120 12.38 -4.59 22.18
N HIS A 121 13.32 -5.32 22.75
CA HIS A 121 14.30 -4.79 23.70
C HIS A 121 15.39 -3.92 23.02
N ASN A 122 16.02 -3.06 23.80
CA ASN A 122 17.10 -2.15 23.37
C ASN A 122 18.44 -2.84 23.09
N THR A 123 18.58 -4.14 23.33
CA THR A 123 19.76 -4.96 23.03
C THR A 123 19.82 -5.44 21.58
N ILE A 124 18.77 -5.18 20.80
CA ILE A 124 18.69 -5.59 19.42
C ILE A 124 19.71 -4.87 18.57
N GLN A 125 20.42 -5.61 17.75
CA GLN A 125 21.24 -5.09 16.66
C GLN A 125 20.60 -5.47 15.32
N VAL A 126 20.53 -4.51 14.41
CA VAL A 126 19.97 -4.71 13.07
C VAL A 126 21.10 -4.78 12.05
N TYR A 127 21.17 -5.88 11.34
CA TYR A 127 22.08 -6.08 10.20
C TYR A 127 21.30 -5.95 8.90
N MET A 128 21.93 -5.40 7.89
CA MET A 128 21.46 -5.48 6.50
C MET A 128 22.25 -6.52 5.73
N VAL A 129 21.59 -7.50 5.16
CA VAL A 129 22.18 -8.53 4.28
C VAL A 129 21.44 -8.46 2.94
N ASN A 130 22.12 -8.00 1.89
CA ASN A 130 21.50 -7.79 0.56
C ASN A 130 20.17 -7.03 0.63
N LYS A 131 20.12 -5.90 1.34
CA LYS A 131 18.92 -5.05 1.57
C LYS A 131 17.82 -5.68 2.44
N THR A 132 18.04 -6.89 2.98
CA THR A 132 17.10 -7.53 3.90
C THR A 132 17.57 -7.28 5.33
N PRO A 133 16.72 -6.74 6.24
CA PRO A 133 17.09 -6.58 7.63
C PRO A 133 17.09 -7.92 8.35
N VAL A 134 18.07 -8.11 9.23
CA VAL A 134 18.17 -9.26 10.15
C VAL A 134 18.47 -8.74 11.54
N ILE A 135 17.71 -9.16 12.53
CA ILE A 135 17.88 -8.77 13.93
C ILE A 135 18.59 -9.84 14.73
N THR A 136 19.57 -9.39 15.53
CA THR A 136 20.30 -10.20 16.50
C THR A 136 20.10 -9.62 17.90
N GLY A 137 20.52 -10.34 18.94
CA GLY A 137 20.44 -9.85 20.32
C GLY A 137 19.04 -9.88 20.93
N TRP A 138 18.05 -10.44 20.23
CA TRP A 138 16.72 -10.62 20.79
C TRP A 138 16.73 -11.65 21.93
N GLY A 139 15.94 -11.38 22.97
CA GLY A 139 15.90 -12.21 24.19
C GLY A 139 17.02 -11.99 25.18
N LEU A 140 18.04 -11.13 24.88
CA LEU A 140 19.16 -10.86 25.77
C LEU A 140 18.94 -9.67 26.72
N GLY A 141 17.95 -8.81 26.42
CA GLY A 141 17.70 -7.60 27.22
C GLY A 141 16.96 -7.89 28.52
N GLU A 142 17.14 -6.97 29.48
CA GLU A 142 16.25 -6.92 30.64
C GLU A 142 14.84 -6.55 30.16
N ARG A 143 13.83 -7.24 30.70
CA ARG A 143 12.45 -6.81 30.54
C ARG A 143 12.35 -5.37 31.00
N LYS A 144 12.01 -4.47 30.09
CA LYS A 144 11.54 -3.14 30.48
C LYS A 144 10.39 -3.39 31.44
N PRO A 145 10.46 -2.95 32.72
CA PRO A 145 9.34 -3.16 33.62
C PRO A 145 8.11 -2.62 32.91
N GLU A 146 7.09 -3.47 32.77
CA GLU A 146 5.79 -2.99 32.30
C GLU A 146 5.51 -1.72 33.06
N PRO A 147 5.15 -0.61 32.39
CA PRO A 147 4.70 0.57 33.10
C PRO A 147 3.57 0.06 33.97
N VAL A 148 3.85 -0.03 35.29
CA VAL A 148 2.84 -0.38 36.28
C VAL A 148 1.67 0.51 35.91
N PRO A 149 0.47 -0.04 35.63
CA PRO A 149 -0.65 0.78 35.27
C PRO A 149 -0.79 1.78 36.41
N VAL A 150 -0.32 3.01 36.17
CA VAL A 150 -0.46 4.09 37.12
C VAL A 150 -1.96 4.19 37.28
N ALA A 151 -2.44 3.74 38.44
CA ALA A 151 -3.85 3.87 38.79
C ALA A 151 -4.23 5.29 38.39
N PRO A 152 -5.25 5.48 37.53
CA PRO A 152 -5.55 6.80 37.00
C PRO A 152 -5.60 7.74 38.19
N ALA A 153 -4.69 8.71 38.23
CA ALA A 153 -4.65 9.69 39.31
C ALA A 153 -6.07 10.20 39.45
N PRO A 154 -6.66 10.25 40.69
CA PRO A 154 -8.05 10.58 40.86
C PRO A 154 -8.29 11.86 40.07
N SER A 155 -9.08 11.77 39.03
CA SER A 155 -9.38 12.88 38.12
C SER A 155 -9.92 13.96 39.01
N LYS A 156 -9.18 15.06 39.18
CA LYS A 156 -9.68 16.26 39.84
C LYS A 156 -11.01 16.54 39.16
N PRO A 157 -12.14 16.64 39.92
CA PRO A 157 -13.44 16.84 39.29
C PRO A 157 -13.26 18.09 38.43
N THR A 158 -13.37 17.87 37.14
CA THR A 158 -13.28 18.96 36.18
C THR A 158 -14.41 19.88 36.50
N ARG A 159 -14.12 21.07 37.06
CA ARG A 159 -15.08 22.09 37.41
C ARG A 159 -15.76 22.69 36.16
N TRP A 160 -16.04 21.85 35.16
CA TRP A 160 -16.66 22.25 33.91
C TRP A 160 -18.06 22.87 34.12
N TYR A 161 -18.84 22.36 35.07
CA TYR A 161 -20.13 22.91 35.38
C TYR A 161 -20.08 24.35 35.94
N TRP A 162 -18.93 24.87 36.36
CA TRP A 162 -18.77 26.26 36.74
C TRP A 162 -18.99 27.24 35.56
N TRP A 163 -18.79 26.77 34.33
CA TRP A 163 -19.10 27.55 33.12
C TRP A 163 -20.57 27.55 32.79
N LEU A 164 -21.35 26.60 33.31
CA LEU A 164 -22.80 26.56 33.17
C LEU A 164 -23.52 27.51 34.11
N LEU A 165 -22.90 27.88 35.22
CA LEU A 165 -23.49 28.76 36.23
C LEU A 165 -23.76 30.16 35.68
N PRO A 166 -22.82 30.88 35.00
CA PRO A 166 -23.12 32.17 34.37
C PRO A 166 -24.12 32.05 33.21
N LEU A 167 -24.12 30.94 32.47
CA LEU A 167 -25.11 30.70 31.42
C LEU A 167 -26.53 30.53 31.98
N LEU A 168 -26.67 29.83 33.10
CA LEU A 168 -27.93 29.60 33.78
C LEU A 168 -28.48 30.90 34.39
N LEU A 169 -27.61 31.72 34.99
CA LEU A 169 -27.94 33.06 35.48
C LEU A 169 -28.37 34.00 34.36
N PHE A 170 -27.68 33.93 33.18
CA PHE A 170 -28.04 34.72 32.00
C PHE A 170 -29.43 34.33 31.48
N LEU A 171 -29.70 33.02 31.37
CA LEU A 171 -31.01 32.52 30.91
C LEU A 171 -32.11 32.92 31.90
N LEU A 172 -31.85 32.85 33.20
CA LEU A 172 -32.79 33.29 34.24
C LEU A 172 -33.07 34.79 34.13
N GLY A 173 -32.05 35.61 33.90
CA GLY A 173 -32.13 37.04 33.66
C GLY A 173 -32.97 37.38 32.42
N VAL A 174 -32.76 36.66 31.31
CA VAL A 174 -33.56 36.82 30.08
C VAL A 174 -35.03 36.43 30.30
N LEU A 175 -35.29 35.37 31.08
CA LEU A 175 -36.63 34.89 31.41
C LEU A 175 -37.37 35.86 32.28
N LEU A 176 -36.72 36.45 33.31
CA LEU A 176 -37.26 37.49 34.15
C LEU A 176 -37.51 38.78 33.35
N TRP A 177 -36.55 39.20 32.50
CA TRP A 177 -36.75 40.36 31.63
C TRP A 177 -37.92 40.17 30.67
N TRP A 178 -38.09 38.94 30.05
CA TRP A 178 -39.19 38.60 29.19
C TRP A 178 -40.55 38.59 29.95
N PHE A 179 -40.54 38.16 31.21
CA PHE A 179 -41.74 38.11 32.07
C PHE A 179 -42.19 39.49 32.52
N PHE A 180 -41.24 40.38 32.90
CA PHE A 180 -41.55 41.73 33.35
C PHE A 180 -41.85 42.75 32.25
N TRP A 181 -41.41 42.50 31.03
CA TRP A 181 -41.65 43.42 29.91
C TRP A 181 -42.79 43.02 28.96
N ARG A 182 -43.56 41.99 29.25
CA ARG A 182 -44.82 41.69 28.58
C ARG A 182 -45.94 42.61 29.11
N THR A 183 -45.93 43.86 28.76
CA THR A 183 -47.13 44.70 28.78
C THR A 183 -47.91 44.50 27.49
N PRO A 184 -49.20 44.30 27.51
CA PRO A 184 -49.99 44.15 26.29
C PRO A 184 -50.06 45.50 25.56
N VAL A 185 -49.48 45.62 24.41
CA VAL A 185 -49.67 46.73 23.48
C VAL A 185 -50.87 46.41 22.60
N VAL A 186 -51.86 47.24 22.70
CA VAL A 186 -53.06 47.23 21.85
C VAL A 186 -52.68 47.49 20.39
N GLU A 187 -53.17 46.64 19.49
CA GLU A 187 -53.06 46.77 18.05
C GLU A 187 -53.66 48.06 17.51
N THR A 188 -52.88 48.77 16.69
CA THR A 188 -53.41 49.61 15.63
C THR A 188 -52.85 49.17 14.28
N VAL A 189 -53.81 48.68 13.52
CA VAL A 189 -53.62 48.27 12.11
C VAL A 189 -53.21 49.51 11.28
N LYS A 190 -52.11 49.45 10.54
CA LYS A 190 -51.83 50.27 9.38
C LYS A 190 -51.21 49.48 8.23
N ALA A 191 -51.78 49.77 7.08
CA ALA A 191 -51.69 49.14 5.80
C ALA A 191 -50.26 48.98 5.21
N GLN A 192 -50.09 47.89 4.48
CA GLN A 192 -48.96 47.54 3.65
C GLN A 192 -48.82 48.50 2.41
N PRO A 193 -47.62 48.85 2.02
CA PRO A 193 -47.34 49.21 0.64
C PRO A 193 -46.69 48.05 -0.14
N LYS A 194 -47.08 47.96 -1.39
CA LYS A 194 -46.82 47.04 -2.47
C LYS A 194 -45.29 46.99 -2.83
N PRO A 195 -44.71 45.83 -3.17
CA PRO A 195 -43.34 45.73 -3.56
C PRO A 195 -43.11 46.21 -5.03
N GLU A 196 -42.04 46.95 -5.21
CA GLU A 196 -41.50 47.39 -6.50
C GLU A 196 -40.74 46.22 -7.18
N PRO A 197 -40.73 46.19 -8.53
CA PRO A 197 -40.05 45.15 -9.30
C PRO A 197 -38.53 45.36 -9.39
N PRO A 198 -37.72 44.31 -9.60
CA PRO A 198 -36.26 44.41 -9.68
C PRO A 198 -35.79 45.01 -11.00
N PRO A 199 -34.62 45.68 -11.03
CA PRO A 199 -34.11 46.37 -12.24
C PRO A 199 -33.56 45.38 -13.24
N GLU A 200 -33.86 45.70 -14.51
CA GLU A 200 -33.35 45.03 -15.73
C GLU A 200 -31.83 45.07 -15.83
N THR A 201 -31.25 43.93 -16.16
CA THR A 201 -29.84 43.77 -16.48
C THR A 201 -29.60 44.19 -17.92
N GLN A 202 -28.76 45.20 -18.15
CA GLN A 202 -28.31 45.60 -19.48
C GLN A 202 -27.26 44.58 -20.03
N PRO A 203 -27.25 44.34 -21.35
CA PRO A 203 -26.34 43.40 -21.99
C PRO A 203 -24.92 43.96 -22.13
N ILE A 204 -23.94 43.15 -21.78
CA ILE A 204 -22.51 43.39 -21.93
C ILE A 204 -22.16 43.27 -23.43
N LYS A 205 -21.58 44.32 -23.99
CA LYS A 205 -21.04 44.36 -25.36
C LYS A 205 -19.84 43.40 -25.47
N GLU A 206 -19.89 42.54 -26.47
CA GLU A 206 -18.77 41.76 -26.98
C GLU A 206 -17.62 42.64 -27.46
N ALA A 207 -16.38 42.32 -27.01
CA ALA A 207 -15.16 42.93 -27.55
C ALA A 207 -14.66 42.05 -28.71
N PRO A 208 -14.03 42.68 -29.75
CA PRO A 208 -13.63 41.99 -30.98
C PRO A 208 -12.41 41.08 -30.77
N PRO A 209 -12.24 40.03 -31.61
CA PRO A 209 -11.16 39.08 -31.51
C PRO A 209 -9.81 39.68 -31.90
N VAL A 210 -8.78 39.40 -31.09
CA VAL A 210 -7.38 39.75 -31.36
C VAL A 210 -6.80 38.68 -32.30
N GLU A 211 -6.37 39.08 -33.47
CA GLU A 211 -5.60 38.29 -34.44
C GLU A 211 -4.21 37.94 -33.86
N LEU A 212 -3.87 36.66 -33.83
CA LEU A 212 -2.54 36.17 -33.55
C LEU A 212 -1.67 36.21 -34.82
N PRO A 213 -0.44 36.69 -34.78
CA PRO A 213 0.44 36.71 -35.93
C PRO A 213 0.93 35.32 -36.31
N LYS A 214 0.80 34.99 -37.58
CA LYS A 214 1.24 33.80 -38.27
C LYS A 214 2.77 33.78 -38.36
N VAL A 215 3.43 32.90 -37.60
CA VAL A 215 4.87 32.67 -37.75
C VAL A 215 5.08 31.54 -38.77
N GLU A 216 5.71 31.86 -39.89
CA GLU A 216 6.18 30.88 -40.89
C GLU A 216 7.37 30.08 -40.33
N PRO A 217 7.44 28.77 -40.58
CA PRO A 217 8.59 27.96 -40.17
C PRO A 217 9.76 28.14 -41.17
N PRO A 218 11.03 28.20 -40.72
CA PRO A 218 12.17 28.27 -41.58
C PRO A 218 12.40 27.00 -42.37
N LYS A 219 12.61 27.17 -43.67
CA LYS A 219 12.94 26.15 -44.66
C LYS A 219 14.39 25.69 -44.44
N VAL A 220 14.58 24.47 -43.95
CA VAL A 220 15.91 23.82 -43.87
C VAL A 220 16.08 22.95 -45.10
N GLU A 221 17.05 23.26 -45.96
CA GLU A 221 17.47 22.42 -47.08
C GLU A 221 18.22 21.17 -46.51
N PRO A 222 18.00 19.96 -47.06
CA PRO A 222 18.74 18.76 -46.64
C PRO A 222 20.11 18.70 -47.28
N PRO A 223 21.18 18.28 -46.57
CA PRO A 223 22.48 18.06 -47.19
C PRO A 223 22.43 16.82 -48.06
N LYS A 224 23.00 16.94 -49.24
CA LYS A 224 23.18 15.92 -50.27
C LYS A 224 24.25 14.92 -49.75
N VAL A 225 23.86 13.73 -49.39
CA VAL A 225 24.76 12.63 -49.08
C VAL A 225 24.79 11.65 -50.25
N GLU A 226 25.97 11.48 -50.80
CA GLU A 226 26.31 10.60 -51.89
C GLU A 226 26.09 9.12 -51.51
N ALA A 227 25.32 8.40 -52.31
CA ALA A 227 24.94 7.01 -52.05
C ALA A 227 26.11 6.09 -52.29
N ALA A 228 26.66 5.51 -51.22
CA ALA A 228 27.44 4.29 -51.28
C ALA A 228 26.47 3.09 -51.34
N LYS A 229 26.57 2.34 -52.44
CA LYS A 229 25.77 1.15 -52.72
C LYS A 229 26.29 0.01 -51.83
N VAL A 230 25.59 -0.18 -50.68
CA VAL A 230 25.76 -1.38 -49.82
C VAL A 230 24.66 -2.35 -50.25
N GLU A 231 25.06 -3.51 -50.74
CA GLU A 231 24.22 -4.64 -51.08
C GLU A 231 23.53 -5.14 -49.79
N ALA A 232 22.25 -4.83 -49.63
CA ALA A 232 21.48 -5.19 -48.45
C ALA A 232 21.18 -6.69 -48.48
N ALA A 233 21.60 -7.38 -47.45
CA ALA A 233 21.07 -8.68 -47.10
C ALA A 233 19.56 -8.58 -46.87
N PRO A 234 18.74 -9.62 -47.17
CA PRO A 234 17.29 -9.53 -47.02
C PRO A 234 16.93 -9.24 -45.59
N GLU A 235 16.29 -8.08 -45.41
CA GLU A 235 15.77 -7.61 -44.14
C GLU A 235 14.64 -8.57 -43.74
N LYS A 236 14.85 -9.36 -42.67
CA LYS A 236 13.81 -10.19 -42.08
C LYS A 236 12.69 -9.30 -41.57
N VAL A 237 11.57 -9.34 -42.26
CA VAL A 237 10.38 -8.57 -41.86
C VAL A 237 9.68 -9.34 -40.75
N CYS A 238 9.91 -8.91 -39.51
CA CYS A 238 9.20 -9.44 -38.34
C CYS A 238 7.79 -8.84 -38.31
N ARG A 239 6.75 -9.69 -38.47
CA ARG A 239 5.36 -9.32 -38.32
C ARG A 239 4.80 -9.89 -37.02
N GLN A 240 4.19 -9.03 -36.22
CA GLN A 240 3.45 -9.45 -35.04
C GLN A 240 2.10 -10.02 -35.46
N LYS A 241 1.85 -11.30 -35.20
CA LYS A 241 0.57 -11.93 -35.50
C LYS A 241 0.12 -12.77 -34.30
N ILE A 242 -0.87 -12.26 -33.60
CA ILE A 242 -1.55 -13.05 -32.56
C ILE A 242 -2.50 -14.03 -33.24
N ILE A 243 -2.34 -15.32 -32.96
CA ILE A 243 -3.30 -16.34 -33.37
C ILE A 243 -4.48 -16.30 -32.38
N PRO A 244 -5.73 -16.01 -32.80
CA PRO A 244 -6.84 -15.78 -31.87
C PRO A 244 -7.08 -16.92 -30.87
N ALA A 245 -6.89 -18.16 -31.28
CA ALA A 245 -7.07 -19.35 -30.43
C ALA A 245 -5.99 -19.47 -29.33
N GLN A 246 -4.84 -18.82 -29.49
CA GLN A 246 -3.72 -18.84 -28.57
C GLN A 246 -3.45 -17.44 -27.97
N ALA A 247 -4.37 -16.50 -28.18
CA ALA A 247 -4.23 -15.15 -27.65
C ALA A 247 -3.97 -15.19 -26.14
N PRO A 248 -2.99 -14.39 -25.65
CA PRO A 248 -2.71 -14.29 -24.22
C PRO A 248 -3.95 -13.84 -23.45
N GLN A 249 -3.98 -14.14 -22.17
CA GLN A 249 -5.02 -13.67 -21.24
C GLN A 249 -4.44 -12.62 -20.30
N MET A 250 -5.25 -11.64 -19.95
CA MET A 250 -4.81 -10.58 -19.07
C MET A 250 -5.81 -10.33 -17.95
N VAL A 251 -5.35 -10.08 -16.74
CA VAL A 251 -6.17 -9.56 -15.63
C VAL A 251 -5.55 -8.31 -15.06
N ILE A 252 -6.35 -7.27 -14.94
CA ILE A 252 -5.98 -6.05 -14.22
C ILE A 252 -6.50 -6.17 -12.79
N ILE A 253 -5.60 -6.19 -11.81
CA ILE A 253 -5.92 -5.99 -10.41
C ILE A 253 -5.76 -4.50 -10.12
N PHE A 254 -6.90 -3.82 -10.00
CA PHE A 254 -6.95 -2.38 -9.78
C PHE A 254 -7.10 -2.08 -8.29
N ASN A 255 -6.07 -1.52 -7.70
CA ASN A 255 -6.14 -1.12 -6.31
C ASN A 255 -6.96 0.15 -6.14
N ASN A 256 -7.92 0.10 -5.23
CA ASN A 256 -8.79 1.19 -4.86
C ASN A 256 -8.94 1.29 -3.32
N ALA A 257 -7.93 0.78 -2.59
CA ALA A 257 -7.83 0.88 -1.15
C ALA A 257 -7.55 2.32 -0.70
N SER A 258 -7.60 2.55 0.61
CA SER A 258 -7.49 3.88 1.21
C SER A 258 -6.23 4.66 0.82
N GLY A 259 -5.08 3.99 0.62
CA GLY A 259 -3.83 4.60 0.19
C GLY A 259 -3.88 5.21 -1.22
N MET A 260 -4.85 4.80 -2.05
CA MET A 260 -5.04 5.34 -3.40
C MET A 260 -5.68 6.73 -3.43
N ARG A 261 -6.09 7.29 -2.29
CA ARG A 261 -6.65 8.66 -2.18
C ARG A 261 -5.59 9.76 -2.22
N TYR A 262 -4.31 9.42 -1.93
CA TYR A 262 -3.24 10.41 -1.94
C TYR A 262 -2.94 10.94 -3.34
N THR A 263 -2.66 12.26 -3.38
CA THR A 263 -2.26 12.90 -4.64
C THR A 263 -0.95 12.31 -5.17
N ILE A 264 -0.83 12.17 -6.50
CA ILE A 264 0.43 11.78 -7.14
C ILE A 264 1.45 12.92 -7.22
N LYS A 265 1.05 14.15 -6.91
CA LYS A 265 1.92 15.34 -7.02
C LYS A 265 2.91 15.47 -5.88
N GLU A 266 2.73 14.72 -4.80
CA GLU A 266 3.63 14.73 -3.65
C GLU A 266 4.52 13.49 -3.62
N GLY A 267 5.78 13.70 -3.19
CA GLY A 267 6.73 12.61 -3.04
C GLY A 267 6.41 11.71 -1.84
N ILE A 268 6.94 10.49 -1.88
CA ILE A 268 6.72 9.44 -0.89
C ILE A 268 6.96 9.95 0.54
N LYS A 269 8.08 10.64 0.78
CA LYS A 269 8.45 11.14 2.12
C LYS A 269 7.38 12.04 2.72
N LYS A 270 6.76 12.90 1.91
CA LYS A 270 5.74 13.83 2.38
C LYS A 270 4.42 13.12 2.67
N ILE A 271 4.06 12.11 1.87
CA ILE A 271 2.88 11.28 2.11
C ILE A 271 3.06 10.49 3.41
N ASP A 272 4.21 9.88 3.61
CA ASP A 272 4.55 9.08 4.79
C ASP A 272 4.56 9.92 6.08
N ASP A 273 5.13 11.14 6.03
CA ASP A 273 5.07 12.08 7.15
C ASP A 273 3.64 12.52 7.48
N PHE A 274 2.85 12.79 6.46
CA PHE A 274 1.44 13.12 6.63
C PHE A 274 0.64 11.97 7.23
N ASP A 275 0.84 10.71 6.76
CA ASP A 275 0.17 9.52 7.32
C ASP A 275 0.51 9.32 8.80
N ARG A 276 1.78 9.44 9.17
CA ARG A 276 2.22 9.34 10.57
C ARG A 276 1.58 10.40 11.45
N ARG A 277 1.40 11.62 10.94
CA ARG A 277 0.71 12.69 11.68
C ARG A 277 -0.79 12.44 11.77
N LEU A 278 -1.39 11.97 10.69
CA LEU A 278 -2.83 11.65 10.65
C LEU A 278 -3.22 10.55 11.66
N GLU A 279 -2.30 9.61 11.95
CA GLU A 279 -2.49 8.55 12.95
C GLU A 279 -2.34 9.05 14.41
N ARG A 280 -1.50 10.06 14.63
CA ARG A 280 -1.09 10.51 15.98
C ARG A 280 -1.73 11.81 16.42
N GLU A 281 -2.12 12.64 15.50
CA GLU A 281 -2.53 14.02 15.74
C GLU A 281 -3.80 14.38 14.95
N ALA A 282 -4.48 15.43 15.41
CA ALA A 282 -5.55 16.04 14.63
C ALA A 282 -4.95 16.91 13.51
N VAL A 283 -4.90 16.38 12.30
CA VAL A 283 -4.43 17.13 11.14
C VAL A 283 -5.51 18.09 10.65
N PRO A 284 -5.18 19.37 10.32
CA PRO A 284 -6.12 20.35 9.81
C PRO A 284 -6.82 19.89 8.52
N ARG A 285 -8.12 20.14 8.40
CA ARG A 285 -8.92 19.76 7.23
C ARG A 285 -8.31 20.25 5.90
N LYS A 286 -7.79 21.47 5.88
CA LYS A 286 -7.13 22.05 4.69
C LYS A 286 -5.93 21.22 4.21
N GLU A 287 -5.17 20.66 5.14
CA GLU A 287 -4.02 19.81 4.82
C GLU A 287 -4.47 18.43 4.30
N ILE A 288 -5.53 17.87 4.87
CA ILE A 288 -6.16 16.64 4.38
C ILE A 288 -6.65 16.84 2.95
N ASP A 289 -7.39 17.92 2.67
CA ASP A 289 -7.89 18.24 1.34
C ASP A 289 -6.75 18.47 0.34
N TYR A 290 -5.64 19.07 0.79
CA TYR A 290 -4.43 19.24 -0.02
C TYR A 290 -3.78 17.89 -0.38
N MET A 291 -3.64 16.97 0.58
CA MET A 291 -3.02 15.67 0.36
C MET A 291 -3.90 14.72 -0.46
N TYR A 292 -5.22 14.92 -0.47
CA TYR A 292 -6.17 14.12 -1.24
C TYR A 292 -6.61 14.77 -2.56
N ARG A 293 -6.03 15.94 -2.92
CA ARG A 293 -6.39 16.64 -4.16
C ARG A 293 -6.10 15.81 -5.42
N LYS A 294 -6.88 16.03 -6.43
CA LYS A 294 -6.69 15.39 -7.74
C LYS A 294 -5.54 16.03 -8.55
N PRO A 295 -4.87 15.30 -9.44
CA PRO A 295 -5.00 13.87 -9.59
C PRO A 295 -4.44 13.11 -8.37
N ASN A 296 -5.24 12.20 -7.82
CA ASN A 296 -4.79 11.26 -6.82
C ASN A 296 -4.44 9.91 -7.49
N ARG A 297 -3.81 9.00 -6.73
CA ARG A 297 -3.37 7.70 -7.26
C ARG A 297 -4.50 6.95 -7.96
N SER A 298 -5.70 6.90 -7.37
CA SER A 298 -6.87 6.22 -7.98
C SER A 298 -7.32 6.91 -9.27
N THR A 299 -7.47 8.23 -9.29
CA THR A 299 -7.91 8.94 -10.52
C THR A 299 -6.87 8.86 -11.62
N ALA A 300 -5.59 8.98 -11.30
CA ALA A 300 -4.50 8.85 -12.26
C ALA A 300 -4.43 7.43 -12.85
N SER A 301 -4.59 6.39 -12.02
CA SER A 301 -4.64 5.00 -12.49
C SER A 301 -5.80 4.74 -13.43
N LYS A 302 -6.98 5.33 -13.17
CA LYS A 302 -8.14 5.21 -14.08
C LYS A 302 -7.85 5.81 -15.44
N VAL A 303 -7.29 7.03 -15.47
CA VAL A 303 -6.91 7.68 -16.72
C VAL A 303 -5.89 6.83 -17.47
N ALA A 304 -4.84 6.39 -16.77
CA ALA A 304 -3.77 5.59 -17.36
C ALA A 304 -4.28 4.25 -17.94
N VAL A 305 -5.08 3.49 -17.16
CA VAL A 305 -5.66 2.24 -17.63
C VAL A 305 -6.59 2.48 -18.82
N ASN A 306 -7.48 3.47 -18.76
CA ASN A 306 -8.38 3.77 -19.88
C ASN A 306 -7.62 4.11 -21.17
N ASN A 307 -6.49 4.79 -21.06
CA ASN A 307 -5.65 5.15 -22.22
C ASN A 307 -5.03 3.90 -22.87
N ILE A 308 -4.58 2.93 -22.09
CA ILE A 308 -3.95 1.72 -22.64
C ILE A 308 -4.95 0.70 -23.20
N LEU A 309 -6.22 0.71 -22.73
CA LEU A 309 -7.23 -0.26 -23.20
C LEU A 309 -7.46 -0.23 -24.71
N ALA A 310 -7.22 0.92 -25.33
CA ALA A 310 -7.34 1.06 -26.80
C ALA A 310 -6.16 0.46 -27.56
N SER A 311 -4.99 0.32 -26.92
CA SER A 311 -3.77 -0.23 -27.54
C SER A 311 -3.61 -1.73 -27.33
N ILE A 312 -4.39 -2.35 -26.44
CA ILE A 312 -4.35 -3.80 -26.20
C ILE A 312 -5.05 -4.52 -27.36
N ASP A 313 -4.37 -5.53 -27.91
CA ASP A 313 -4.90 -6.34 -29.03
C ASP A 313 -6.34 -6.79 -28.77
N PRO A 314 -7.25 -6.69 -29.76
CA PRO A 314 -8.65 -7.06 -29.62
C PRO A 314 -8.88 -8.54 -29.30
N HIS A 315 -7.94 -9.43 -29.61
CA HIS A 315 -8.05 -10.87 -29.28
C HIS A 315 -7.73 -11.18 -27.81
N ILE A 316 -7.18 -10.20 -27.04
CA ILE A 316 -6.86 -10.38 -25.63
C ILE A 316 -8.08 -10.02 -24.79
N ASP A 317 -8.66 -11.00 -24.10
CA ASP A 317 -9.69 -10.76 -23.10
C ASP A 317 -9.06 -10.20 -21.81
N ILE A 318 -9.73 -9.23 -21.19
CA ILE A 318 -9.24 -8.56 -19.97
C ILE A 318 -10.15 -8.84 -18.79
N GLY A 319 -9.64 -9.55 -17.80
CA GLY A 319 -10.25 -9.68 -16.49
C GLY A 319 -10.06 -8.42 -15.66
N LEU A 320 -11.00 -8.14 -14.76
CA LEU A 320 -10.91 -6.99 -13.84
C LEU A 320 -11.22 -7.41 -12.40
N VAL A 321 -10.29 -7.15 -11.51
CA VAL A 321 -10.44 -7.30 -10.06
C VAL A 321 -10.19 -5.96 -9.40
N GLU A 322 -11.10 -5.52 -8.54
CA GLU A 322 -10.96 -4.32 -7.71
C GLU A 322 -10.54 -4.72 -6.30
N LEU A 323 -9.46 -4.13 -5.77
CA LEU A 323 -9.11 -4.21 -4.37
C LEU A 323 -9.69 -3.01 -3.63
N LYS A 324 -10.42 -3.27 -2.56
CA LYS A 324 -10.93 -2.25 -1.63
C LYS A 324 -10.09 -2.26 -0.37
N SER A 325 -10.27 -1.28 0.53
CA SER A 325 -9.63 -1.33 1.83
C SER A 325 -10.08 -2.56 2.63
N CYS A 326 -9.26 -2.98 3.58
CA CYS A 326 -9.56 -4.11 4.45
C CYS A 326 -10.92 -3.96 5.13
N LEU A 327 -11.64 -5.06 5.25
CA LEU A 327 -12.94 -5.08 5.92
C LEU A 327 -12.77 -5.33 7.42
N THR A 328 -13.68 -4.79 8.21
CA THR A 328 -13.71 -5.10 9.65
C THR A 328 -14.05 -6.58 9.87
N LYS A 329 -13.57 -7.18 10.97
CA LYS A 329 -13.82 -8.59 11.33
C LYS A 329 -15.31 -9.00 11.35
N LYS A 330 -16.24 -8.02 11.39
CA LYS A 330 -17.68 -8.25 11.40
C LYS A 330 -18.31 -8.47 10.03
N THR A 331 -17.60 -8.17 8.94
CA THR A 331 -18.10 -8.30 7.57
C THR A 331 -17.65 -9.62 6.95
N LYS A 332 -18.59 -10.45 6.48
CA LYS A 332 -18.30 -11.67 5.72
C LYS A 332 -17.97 -11.39 4.23
N ALA A 333 -18.08 -10.14 3.79
CA ALA A 333 -17.84 -9.76 2.40
C ALA A 333 -16.34 -9.75 2.10
N SER A 334 -15.94 -10.16 0.89
CA SER A 334 -14.56 -10.06 0.41
C SER A 334 -14.18 -8.59 0.16
N ALA A 335 -12.97 -8.21 0.55
CA ALA A 335 -12.40 -6.91 0.25
C ALA A 335 -11.94 -6.79 -1.22
N ALA A 336 -11.78 -7.90 -1.93
CA ALA A 336 -11.54 -7.93 -3.38
C ALA A 336 -12.83 -8.28 -4.13
N VAL A 337 -13.08 -7.61 -5.25
CA VAL A 337 -14.28 -7.81 -6.09
C VAL A 337 -13.87 -8.17 -7.51
N ALA A 338 -14.30 -9.34 -7.98
CA ALA A 338 -14.17 -9.75 -9.37
C ALA A 338 -15.31 -9.13 -10.19
N HIS A 339 -14.98 -8.36 -11.22
CA HIS A 339 -15.95 -7.71 -12.11
C HIS A 339 -16.20 -8.51 -13.39
N GLY A 340 -15.46 -9.61 -13.61
CA GLY A 340 -15.58 -10.48 -14.78
C GLY A 340 -14.48 -10.26 -15.80
N VAL A 341 -14.62 -10.96 -16.93
CA VAL A 341 -13.72 -10.89 -18.08
C VAL A 341 -14.44 -10.16 -19.22
N PHE A 342 -13.77 -9.27 -19.91
CA PHE A 342 -14.30 -8.37 -20.92
C PHE A 342 -13.59 -8.61 -22.25
N SER A 343 -14.35 -8.95 -23.28
CA SER A 343 -13.87 -9.05 -24.66
C SER A 343 -13.61 -7.69 -25.30
N ALA A 344 -13.11 -7.66 -26.52
CA ALA A 344 -12.90 -6.42 -27.28
C ALA A 344 -14.19 -5.59 -27.41
N GLN A 345 -15.33 -6.23 -27.65
CA GLN A 345 -16.64 -5.58 -27.79
C GLN A 345 -17.12 -4.97 -26.45
N GLN A 346 -16.58 -5.44 -25.35
CA GLN A 346 -16.95 -5.00 -23.99
C GLN A 346 -15.95 -4.00 -23.40
N ARG A 347 -14.96 -3.50 -24.18
CA ARG A 347 -13.94 -2.54 -23.69
C ARG A 347 -14.57 -1.27 -23.12
N GLU A 348 -15.63 -0.77 -23.72
CA GLU A 348 -16.33 0.42 -23.21
C GLU A 348 -17.03 0.13 -21.88
N SER A 349 -17.63 -1.05 -21.72
CA SER A 349 -18.19 -1.49 -20.44
C SER A 349 -17.10 -1.63 -19.36
N LEU A 350 -15.91 -2.13 -19.71
CA LEU A 350 -14.76 -2.19 -18.83
C LEU A 350 -14.32 -0.80 -18.37
N LYS A 351 -14.19 0.17 -19.29
CA LYS A 351 -13.89 1.58 -18.96
C LYS A 351 -14.93 2.19 -18.01
N GLN A 352 -16.20 1.98 -18.28
CA GLN A 352 -17.27 2.47 -17.41
C GLN A 352 -17.16 1.86 -16.02
N LYS A 353 -16.88 0.56 -15.90
CA LYS A 353 -16.69 -0.12 -14.63
C LYS A 353 -15.52 0.46 -13.84
N ILE A 354 -14.36 0.66 -14.48
CA ILE A 354 -13.19 1.28 -13.86
C ILE A 354 -13.50 2.71 -13.38
N ASN A 355 -14.19 3.51 -14.20
CA ASN A 355 -14.53 4.89 -13.85
C ASN A 355 -15.51 5.00 -12.67
N GLN A 356 -16.39 4.01 -12.50
CA GLN A 356 -17.36 3.95 -11.39
C GLN A 356 -16.74 3.57 -10.04
N MET A 357 -15.56 2.97 -10.03
CA MET A 357 -14.87 2.59 -8.79
C MET A 357 -14.58 3.83 -7.94
N LYS A 358 -14.69 3.72 -6.62
CA LYS A 358 -14.43 4.82 -5.70
C LYS A 358 -13.61 4.32 -4.52
N VAL A 359 -12.57 5.08 -4.16
CA VAL A 359 -11.83 4.84 -2.92
C VAL A 359 -12.80 5.03 -1.74
N ARG A 360 -12.83 4.06 -0.84
CA ARG A 360 -13.68 4.13 0.36
C ARG A 360 -12.85 4.60 1.55
N GLU A 361 -13.26 5.68 2.19
CA GLU A 361 -12.53 6.33 3.26
C GLU A 361 -12.72 5.66 4.64
N ASN A 362 -13.85 4.97 4.85
CA ASN A 362 -14.26 4.49 6.18
C ASN A 362 -13.90 3.02 6.46
N GLN A 363 -12.89 2.48 5.80
CA GLN A 363 -12.47 1.08 5.98
C GLN A 363 -11.09 0.99 6.65
N VAL A 364 -10.82 -0.16 7.24
CA VAL A 364 -9.51 -0.44 7.84
C VAL A 364 -8.42 -0.31 6.78
N PRO A 365 -7.31 0.38 7.07
CA PRO A 365 -6.18 0.50 6.16
C PRO A 365 -5.64 -0.88 5.74
N GLY A 366 -5.08 -0.95 4.53
CA GLY A 366 -4.51 -2.17 3.95
C GLY A 366 -5.12 -2.49 2.59
N THR A 367 -4.48 -3.41 1.88
CA THR A 367 -4.82 -3.79 0.50
C THR A 367 -5.01 -5.31 0.43
N PRO A 368 -6.17 -5.83 0.00
CA PRO A 368 -6.46 -7.28 -0.01
C PRO A 368 -5.80 -7.98 -1.21
N ILE A 369 -4.46 -7.99 -1.26
CA ILE A 369 -3.68 -8.50 -2.39
C ILE A 369 -3.90 -10.00 -2.55
N TYR A 370 -3.84 -10.78 -1.46
CA TYR A 370 -4.06 -12.22 -1.50
C TYR A 370 -5.43 -12.57 -2.11
N GLU A 371 -6.50 -11.97 -1.61
CA GLU A 371 -7.86 -12.21 -2.14
C GLU A 371 -8.01 -11.75 -3.59
N GLY A 372 -7.33 -10.67 -3.96
CA GLY A 372 -7.30 -10.16 -5.33
C GLY A 372 -6.64 -11.13 -6.28
N LEU A 373 -5.50 -11.71 -5.88
CA LEU A 373 -4.79 -12.73 -6.66
C LEU A 373 -5.62 -14.02 -6.78
N GLU A 374 -6.23 -14.51 -5.69
CA GLU A 374 -7.14 -15.68 -5.77
C GLU A 374 -8.21 -15.47 -6.85
N LYS A 375 -8.83 -14.28 -6.89
CA LYS A 375 -9.86 -13.97 -7.90
C LYS A 375 -9.29 -13.83 -9.31
N ALA A 376 -8.13 -13.20 -9.47
CA ALA A 376 -7.47 -13.03 -10.75
C ALA A 376 -7.06 -14.37 -11.36
N LEU A 377 -6.56 -15.28 -10.53
CA LEU A 377 -6.17 -16.63 -10.94
C LEU A 377 -7.35 -17.48 -11.45
N THR A 378 -8.61 -17.16 -11.08
CA THR A 378 -9.79 -17.83 -11.66
C THR A 378 -10.15 -17.33 -13.07
N MET A 379 -9.53 -16.25 -13.53
CA MET A 379 -9.82 -15.59 -14.81
C MET A 379 -8.79 -15.89 -15.89
N VAL A 380 -7.69 -16.55 -15.55
CA VAL A 380 -6.62 -16.88 -16.48
C VAL A 380 -6.24 -18.36 -16.39
N ASP A 381 -5.81 -18.89 -17.52
CA ASP A 381 -5.33 -20.27 -17.60
C ASP A 381 -3.86 -20.37 -17.17
N GLY A 382 -2.94 -19.72 -17.88
CA GLY A 382 -1.51 -19.75 -17.59
C GLY A 382 -0.83 -21.12 -17.81
N ILE A 383 -1.50 -22.09 -18.40
CA ILE A 383 -1.03 -23.44 -18.72
C ILE A 383 -0.84 -23.58 -20.24
N GLU A 384 -1.91 -23.50 -20.95
CA GLU A 384 -1.95 -23.59 -22.42
C GLU A 384 -1.62 -22.23 -23.06
N ARG A 385 -2.15 -21.16 -22.47
CA ARG A 385 -2.05 -19.79 -22.97
C ARG A 385 -1.24 -18.93 -22.01
N ASP A 386 -0.48 -18.00 -22.56
CA ASP A 386 0.21 -16.99 -21.76
C ASP A 386 -0.81 -16.17 -20.94
N ALA A 387 -0.48 -15.92 -19.69
CA ALA A 387 -1.33 -15.19 -18.77
C ALA A 387 -0.54 -14.10 -18.06
N LEU A 388 -1.06 -12.86 -18.11
CA LEU A 388 -0.52 -11.72 -17.39
C LEU A 388 -1.49 -11.25 -16.32
N ILE A 389 -1.06 -11.20 -15.08
CA ILE A 389 -1.71 -10.44 -14.02
C ILE A 389 -0.97 -9.12 -13.87
N LEU A 390 -1.66 -8.01 -14.14
CA LEU A 390 -1.15 -6.66 -13.92
C LEU A 390 -1.69 -6.12 -12.60
N LEU A 391 -0.84 -6.02 -11.59
CA LEU A 391 -1.18 -5.41 -10.30
C LEU A 391 -0.78 -3.94 -10.28
N ILE A 392 -1.76 -3.04 -10.12
CA ILE A 392 -1.53 -1.60 -9.95
C ILE A 392 -1.78 -1.27 -8.48
N THR A 393 -0.73 -0.88 -7.73
CA THR A 393 -0.82 -0.74 -6.28
C THR A 393 0.10 0.37 -5.75
N GLU A 394 -0.19 0.85 -4.55
CA GLU A 394 0.70 1.67 -3.75
C GLU A 394 1.51 0.85 -2.72
N GLY A 395 1.36 -0.48 -2.72
CA GLY A 395 2.22 -1.39 -1.97
C GLY A 395 1.95 -1.52 -0.47
N ASN A 396 0.78 -1.13 0.03
CA ASN A 396 0.41 -1.32 1.45
C ASN A 396 0.23 -2.80 1.79
N GLY A 397 0.42 -3.13 3.09
CA GLY A 397 0.32 -4.49 3.61
C GLY A 397 -1.03 -5.15 3.38
N ASP A 398 -1.03 -6.48 3.29
CA ASP A 398 -2.23 -7.29 3.07
C ASP A 398 -3.23 -7.23 4.23
N CYS A 399 -4.49 -7.46 3.94
CA CYS A 399 -5.59 -7.52 4.92
C CYS A 399 -5.63 -8.82 5.70
N THR A 400 -4.91 -9.84 5.27
CA THR A 400 -4.94 -11.19 5.82
C THR A 400 -3.53 -11.65 6.20
N PHE A 401 -3.45 -12.69 7.01
CA PHE A 401 -2.18 -13.35 7.32
C PHE A 401 -1.75 -14.36 6.25
N ARG A 402 -2.52 -14.48 5.16
CA ARG A 402 -2.18 -15.34 4.03
C ARG A 402 -1.13 -14.64 3.18
N ASP A 403 -0.11 -15.40 2.78
CA ASP A 403 1.02 -14.88 2.03
C ASP A 403 0.74 -14.91 0.52
N PRO A 404 0.64 -13.74 -0.14
CA PRO A 404 0.46 -13.68 -1.59
C PRO A 404 1.64 -14.26 -2.37
N CYS A 405 2.86 -14.21 -1.81
CA CYS A 405 4.06 -14.79 -2.43
C CYS A 405 3.98 -16.31 -2.47
N GLN A 406 3.55 -16.92 -1.36
CA GLN A 406 3.35 -18.37 -1.30
C GLN A 406 2.25 -18.83 -2.26
N LEU A 407 1.17 -18.05 -2.41
CA LEU A 407 0.13 -18.34 -3.39
C LEU A 407 0.71 -18.38 -4.80
N ILE A 408 1.45 -17.36 -5.21
CA ILE A 408 2.05 -17.31 -6.55
C ILE A 408 3.10 -18.42 -6.72
N GLN A 409 3.92 -18.71 -5.71
CA GLN A 409 4.89 -19.81 -5.77
C GLN A 409 4.23 -21.17 -6.03
N GLN A 410 3.07 -21.42 -5.46
CA GLN A 410 2.29 -22.64 -5.72
C GLN A 410 1.65 -22.64 -7.11
N GLU A 411 1.14 -21.48 -7.55
CA GLU A 411 0.41 -21.38 -8.80
C GLU A 411 1.33 -21.42 -10.04
N ILE A 412 2.54 -20.88 -9.99
CA ILE A 412 3.48 -20.97 -11.11
C ILE A 412 3.94 -22.40 -11.39
N GLN A 413 3.93 -23.29 -10.39
CA GLN A 413 4.22 -24.73 -10.61
C GLN A 413 3.12 -25.40 -11.45
N ARG A 414 1.87 -24.93 -11.33
CA ARG A 414 0.72 -25.41 -12.09
C ARG A 414 0.50 -24.66 -13.39
N ARG A 415 0.95 -23.40 -13.44
CA ARG A 415 0.71 -22.42 -14.50
C ARG A 415 2.02 -21.79 -14.96
N PRO A 416 2.87 -22.55 -15.70
CA PRO A 416 4.23 -22.11 -16.05
C PRO A 416 4.26 -20.88 -16.98
N LYS A 417 3.14 -20.55 -17.64
CA LYS A 417 3.01 -19.38 -18.50
C LYS A 417 2.37 -18.17 -17.80
N LEU A 418 2.18 -18.24 -16.47
CA LEU A 418 1.67 -17.14 -15.67
C LEU A 418 2.79 -16.15 -15.34
N LYS A 419 2.55 -14.87 -15.62
CA LYS A 419 3.42 -13.75 -15.20
C LYS A 419 2.62 -12.74 -14.38
N VAL A 420 3.27 -12.14 -13.39
CA VAL A 420 2.69 -11.06 -12.58
C VAL A 420 3.56 -9.83 -12.73
N ASN A 421 3.06 -8.80 -13.39
CA ASN A 421 3.71 -7.50 -13.48
C ASN A 421 3.10 -6.55 -12.45
N ILE A 422 3.94 -5.73 -11.83
CA ILE A 422 3.55 -4.81 -10.78
C ILE A 422 3.86 -3.39 -11.21
N VAL A 423 2.86 -2.52 -11.19
CA VAL A 423 3.02 -1.06 -11.30
C VAL A 423 2.83 -0.47 -9.92
N SER A 424 3.94 -0.07 -9.31
CA SER A 424 3.98 0.51 -7.97
C SER A 424 3.94 2.04 -8.04
N ILE A 425 2.90 2.65 -7.41
CA ILE A 425 2.67 4.10 -7.49
C ILE A 425 3.19 4.78 -6.23
N ASN A 426 4.37 5.40 -6.32
CA ASN A 426 4.97 6.16 -5.22
C ASN A 426 4.94 5.35 -3.91
N SER A 427 5.40 4.09 -3.98
CA SER A 427 5.48 3.20 -2.82
C SER A 427 6.93 3.06 -2.36
N PRO A 428 7.21 3.18 -1.07
CA PRO A 428 8.49 2.81 -0.48
C PRO A 428 8.61 1.30 -0.23
N TRP A 429 7.51 0.54 -0.36
CA TRP A 429 7.38 -0.82 0.11
C TRP A 429 7.49 -1.83 -1.04
N ASN A 430 8.32 -2.85 -0.83
CA ASN A 430 8.57 -3.93 -1.78
C ASN A 430 7.84 -5.23 -1.38
N ALA A 431 6.79 -5.14 -0.58
CA ALA A 431 6.09 -6.32 -0.04
C ALA A 431 5.47 -7.22 -1.13
N THR A 432 5.30 -6.70 -2.34
CA THR A 432 4.73 -7.44 -3.48
C THR A 432 5.77 -7.85 -4.52
N ASP A 433 7.04 -7.48 -4.36
CA ASP A 433 8.10 -7.73 -5.36
C ASP A 433 8.32 -9.22 -5.63
N CYS A 434 8.07 -10.07 -4.62
CA CYS A 434 8.11 -11.52 -4.76
C CYS A 434 7.14 -12.05 -5.83
N LEU A 435 5.99 -11.40 -6.05
CA LEU A 435 5.00 -11.85 -7.03
C LEU A 435 5.58 -11.80 -8.45
N ALA A 436 6.28 -10.71 -8.76
CA ALA A 436 6.94 -10.55 -10.05
C ALA A 436 8.15 -11.48 -10.16
N SER A 437 9.04 -11.50 -9.15
CA SER A 437 10.26 -12.32 -9.20
C SER A 437 9.98 -13.81 -9.28
N LEU A 438 8.97 -14.32 -8.57
CA LEU A 438 8.59 -15.74 -8.60
C LEU A 438 7.95 -16.15 -9.93
N SER A 439 7.17 -15.26 -10.55
CA SER A 439 6.45 -15.55 -11.80
C SER A 439 7.23 -15.19 -13.07
N GLY A 440 8.45 -14.67 -12.95
CA GLY A 440 9.21 -14.15 -14.10
C GLY A 440 8.61 -12.88 -14.72
N GLY A 441 7.81 -12.16 -13.95
CA GLY A 441 7.28 -10.85 -14.32
C GLY A 441 8.22 -9.71 -13.97
N GLN A 442 7.75 -8.47 -14.09
CA GLN A 442 8.54 -7.26 -13.92
C GLN A 442 7.87 -6.28 -12.93
N ILE A 443 8.72 -5.45 -12.30
CA ILE A 443 8.29 -4.39 -11.38
C ILE A 443 8.59 -3.05 -12.01
N PHE A 444 7.56 -2.21 -12.14
CA PHE A 444 7.61 -0.85 -12.65
C PHE A 444 7.37 0.11 -11.49
N ASN A 445 8.45 0.55 -10.85
CA ASN A 445 8.43 1.43 -9.67
C ASN A 445 9.19 2.72 -9.94
N SER A 446 8.56 3.70 -10.51
CA SER A 446 9.11 5.04 -10.66
C SER A 446 8.33 6.05 -9.84
N GLU A 447 8.97 7.14 -9.43
CA GLU A 447 8.26 8.25 -8.83
C GLU A 447 7.34 8.89 -9.86
N VAL A 448 6.04 8.67 -9.71
CA VAL A 448 5.01 9.17 -10.62
C VAL A 448 4.50 10.50 -10.12
N LYS A 449 4.56 11.54 -10.95
CA LYS A 449 4.05 12.91 -10.67
C LYS A 449 2.96 13.36 -11.64
N SER A 450 2.71 12.57 -12.70
CA SER A 450 1.71 12.88 -13.72
C SER A 450 0.98 11.63 -14.22
N GLU A 451 -0.22 11.82 -14.75
CA GLU A 451 -1.02 10.76 -15.38
C GLU A 451 -0.32 10.19 -16.62
N LEU A 452 0.44 11.01 -17.34
CA LEU A 452 1.20 10.58 -18.51
C LEU A 452 2.32 9.60 -18.12
N GLN A 453 3.09 9.90 -17.07
CA GLN A 453 4.13 9.01 -16.56
C GLN A 453 3.53 7.67 -16.13
N LEU A 454 2.38 7.68 -15.44
CA LEU A 454 1.71 6.46 -15.04
C LEU A 454 1.20 5.66 -16.24
N THR A 455 0.66 6.34 -17.27
CA THR A 455 0.23 5.71 -18.52
C THR A 455 1.39 5.00 -19.20
N GLU A 456 2.56 5.64 -19.28
CA GLU A 456 3.76 5.04 -19.87
C GLU A 456 4.24 3.81 -19.09
N LEU A 457 4.26 3.87 -17.75
CA LEU A 457 4.63 2.72 -16.92
C LEU A 457 3.68 1.53 -17.12
N ILE A 458 2.37 1.79 -17.16
CA ILE A 458 1.37 0.74 -17.39
C ILE A 458 1.50 0.19 -18.81
N ASN A 459 1.75 1.06 -19.80
CA ASN A 459 1.97 0.62 -21.18
C ASN A 459 3.20 -0.31 -21.29
N GLN A 460 4.30 0.02 -20.61
CA GLN A 460 5.47 -0.85 -20.54
C GLN A 460 5.15 -2.18 -19.86
N ALA A 461 4.35 -2.15 -18.78
CA ALA A 461 3.97 -3.34 -18.03
C ALA A 461 3.10 -4.32 -18.82
N VAL A 462 2.38 -3.88 -19.85
CA VAL A 462 1.54 -4.75 -20.70
C VAL A 462 2.23 -5.17 -21.99
N LYS A 463 3.39 -4.62 -22.35
CA LYS A 463 4.09 -4.99 -23.59
C LYS A 463 4.37 -6.48 -23.73
N SER A 464 4.66 -7.16 -22.63
CA SER A 464 4.95 -8.61 -22.64
C SER A 464 3.79 -9.49 -23.10
N VAL A 465 2.56 -8.95 -23.17
CA VAL A 465 1.38 -9.66 -23.65
C VAL A 465 1.07 -9.30 -25.11
N GLN A 466 1.64 -8.20 -25.61
CA GLN A 466 1.30 -7.66 -26.93
C GLN A 466 2.19 -8.19 -28.06
N THR A 467 3.27 -8.90 -27.75
CA THR A 467 4.30 -9.20 -28.76
C THR A 467 4.80 -10.64 -28.71
N GLU A 468 4.31 -11.49 -29.63
CA GLU A 468 5.15 -12.50 -30.25
C GLU A 468 5.62 -11.98 -31.61
N GLU A 469 6.92 -11.76 -31.76
CA GLU A 469 7.53 -11.45 -33.05
C GLU A 469 7.74 -12.75 -33.80
N ILE A 470 6.94 -12.99 -34.85
CA ILE A 470 7.24 -14.03 -35.83
C ILE A 470 8.06 -13.38 -36.95
N CYS A 471 9.35 -13.71 -37.00
CA CYS A 471 10.24 -13.30 -38.07
C CYS A 471 10.22 -14.38 -39.18
N GLU A 472 9.71 -14.05 -40.37
CA GLU A 472 9.81 -14.86 -41.60
C GLU A 472 10.96 -14.39 -42.50
#